data_3f5cf7ecc682ac24b289162ce5af050f
#
_entry.id   3f5cf7ecc682ac24b289162ce5af050f
#
_cell.length_a   1.000
_cell.length_b   1.000
_cell.length_c   1.000
_cell.angle_alpha   90.00
_cell.angle_beta   90.00
_cell.angle_gamma   90.00
#
_symmetry.space_group_name_H-M   'P 1'
#
loop_
_entity.id
_entity.type
_entity.pdbx_description
1 polymer ?
#
loop_
_entity_poly.entity_id
_entity_poly.type
_entity_poly.pdbx_seq_one_letter_code
_entity_poly.pdbx_strand_id
1 'polypeptide(L)'
;MMRLFDIKTNILPRIDPNCDSISESLNYLKGFKNRNLEKICSSPNFFDVGKNNLPDVLIDLQKEASKLENFDIPEIFSSVIYPLNTNLVEFNNFITINNSNFIMCKFPTFGVPVNFYEKLRYLINNNYLPIITNIVYSPLGKNKKILNDLFEIGCLFDIDINDFFEFKNKSAVKIIKFLENQNSIITISGFNKIEELEKSFERFSKQTGLERDKLEHKYCWSNPNLIISN
;
A
#
# COMPACT_ATOMS: atom_id res chain seq x y z
N MET A 1 15.53 -15.86 4.49
CA MET A 1 14.65 -14.88 3.84
C MET A 1 14.29 -13.82 4.87
N MET A 2 14.26 -12.54 4.48
CA MET A 2 13.84 -11.47 5.38
C MET A 2 12.34 -11.49 5.58
N ARG A 3 11.89 -10.94 6.73
CA ARG A 3 10.47 -10.74 7.00
C ARG A 3 9.94 -9.63 6.12
N LEU A 4 8.70 -9.77 5.64
CA LEU A 4 8.04 -8.79 4.79
C LEU A 4 6.72 -8.34 5.42
N PHE A 5 6.37 -7.08 5.15
CA PHE A 5 5.10 -6.47 5.50
C PHE A 5 4.52 -5.75 4.27
N ASP A 6 3.40 -6.21 3.76
CA ASP A 6 2.69 -5.57 2.66
C ASP A 6 1.55 -4.70 3.19
N ILE A 7 1.63 -3.39 2.95
CA ILE A 7 0.60 -2.44 3.40
C ILE A 7 -0.58 -2.30 2.43
N LYS A 8 -0.57 -3.02 1.30
CA LYS A 8 -1.60 -2.90 0.26
C LYS A 8 -1.94 -4.26 -0.36
N THR A 9 -2.51 -5.16 0.43
CA THR A 9 -3.03 -6.42 -0.08
C THR A 9 -4.52 -6.35 -0.41
N ASN A 10 -4.96 -7.20 -1.34
CA ASN A 10 -6.35 -7.36 -1.75
C ASN A 10 -6.80 -8.78 -1.43
N ILE A 11 -7.26 -9.02 -0.20
CA ILE A 11 -7.64 -10.35 0.29
C ILE A 11 -9.00 -10.42 0.98
N LEU A 12 -9.73 -9.30 1.04
CA LEU A 12 -11.01 -9.29 1.75
C LEU A 12 -12.12 -9.90 0.90
N PRO A 13 -12.78 -10.95 1.41
CA PRO A 13 -13.81 -11.64 0.66
C PRO A 13 -14.99 -10.69 0.37
N ARG A 14 -15.48 -10.70 -0.86
CA ARG A 14 -16.62 -9.88 -1.34
C ARG A 14 -16.39 -8.36 -1.34
N ILE A 15 -15.23 -7.89 -0.95
CA ILE A 15 -14.81 -6.48 -1.03
C ILE A 15 -13.78 -6.32 -2.14
N ASP A 16 -12.73 -7.13 -2.11
CA ASP A 16 -11.69 -7.07 -3.13
C ASP A 16 -12.12 -7.81 -4.41
N PRO A 17 -11.90 -7.22 -5.60
CA PRO A 17 -12.43 -7.75 -6.86
C PRO A 17 -11.97 -9.18 -7.23
N ASN A 18 -10.88 -9.63 -6.62
CA ASN A 18 -10.29 -10.94 -6.91
C ASN A 18 -10.39 -11.89 -5.71
N CYS A 19 -11.32 -11.64 -4.80
CA CYS A 19 -11.50 -12.46 -3.62
C CYS A 19 -13.01 -12.64 -3.30
N ASP A 20 -13.60 -13.68 -3.84
CA ASP A 20 -15.04 -13.92 -3.73
C ASP A 20 -15.44 -14.63 -2.44
N SER A 21 -14.49 -15.29 -1.75
CA SER A 21 -14.78 -16.14 -0.61
C SER A 21 -13.71 -16.10 0.49
N ILE A 22 -14.10 -16.43 1.72
CA ILE A 22 -13.18 -16.62 2.84
C ILE A 22 -12.15 -17.72 2.53
N SER A 23 -12.55 -18.76 1.81
CA SER A 23 -11.62 -19.84 1.43
C SER A 23 -10.49 -19.34 0.53
N GLU A 24 -10.78 -18.44 -0.40
CA GLU A 24 -9.76 -17.79 -1.22
C GLU A 24 -8.83 -16.91 -0.39
N SER A 25 -9.40 -16.09 0.52
CA SER A 25 -8.61 -15.31 1.46
C SER A 25 -7.64 -16.17 2.24
N LEU A 26 -8.10 -17.29 2.78
CA LEU A 26 -7.26 -18.22 3.54
C LEU A 26 -6.16 -18.85 2.69
N ASN A 27 -6.42 -19.13 1.42
CA ASN A 27 -5.40 -19.62 0.49
C ASN A 27 -4.34 -18.55 0.21
N TYR A 28 -4.73 -17.29 0.04
CA TYR A 28 -3.77 -16.18 -0.06
C TYR A 28 -2.92 -16.06 1.20
N LEU A 29 -3.52 -16.09 2.40
CA LEU A 29 -2.78 -15.99 3.66
C LEU A 29 -1.73 -17.10 3.83
N LYS A 30 -2.07 -18.33 3.49
CA LYS A 30 -1.13 -19.45 3.47
C LYS A 30 0.03 -19.22 2.50
N GLY A 31 -0.28 -18.77 1.29
CA GLY A 31 0.72 -18.43 0.28
C GLY A 31 1.66 -17.31 0.74
N PHE A 32 1.13 -16.28 1.39
CA PHE A 32 1.90 -15.16 1.93
C PHE A 32 2.90 -15.64 3.00
N LYS A 33 2.46 -16.43 3.95
CA LYS A 33 3.34 -16.94 5.02
C LYS A 33 4.48 -17.79 4.48
N ASN A 34 4.22 -18.62 3.49
CA ASN A 34 5.25 -19.42 2.82
C ASN A 34 6.34 -18.57 2.14
N ARG A 35 6.12 -17.26 1.98
CA ARG A 35 7.06 -16.28 1.40
C ARG A 35 7.55 -15.26 2.42
N ASN A 36 7.45 -15.58 3.71
CA ASN A 36 7.86 -14.72 4.83
C ASN A 36 7.14 -13.36 4.92
N LEU A 37 5.93 -13.25 4.37
CA LEU A 37 5.05 -12.15 4.72
C LEU A 37 4.54 -12.41 6.15
N GLU A 38 5.09 -11.65 7.09
CA GLU A 38 4.71 -11.75 8.50
C GLU A 38 3.52 -10.87 8.85
N LYS A 39 3.36 -9.80 8.07
CA LYS A 39 2.31 -8.79 8.25
C LYS A 39 1.71 -8.40 6.92
N ILE A 40 0.40 -8.17 6.93
CA ILE A 40 -0.32 -7.62 5.80
C ILE A 40 -1.33 -6.57 6.26
N CYS A 41 -1.53 -5.54 5.45
CA CYS A 41 -2.65 -4.63 5.60
C CYS A 41 -3.57 -4.78 4.40
N SER A 42 -4.79 -5.26 4.62
CA SER A 42 -5.78 -5.28 3.57
C SER A 42 -6.33 -3.89 3.35
N SER A 43 -6.17 -3.37 2.14
CA SER A 43 -6.42 -1.97 1.80
C SER A 43 -7.27 -1.85 0.55
N PRO A 44 -8.58 -2.19 0.62
CA PRO A 44 -9.48 -2.04 -0.50
C PRO A 44 -9.65 -0.57 -0.90
N ASN A 45 -10.01 -0.32 -2.16
CA ASN A 45 -10.38 1.03 -2.54
C ASN A 45 -11.69 1.44 -1.85
N PHE A 46 -11.83 2.70 -1.53
CA PHE A 46 -12.99 3.27 -0.83
C PHE A 46 -14.33 2.89 -1.49
N PHE A 47 -14.40 2.89 -2.82
CA PHE A 47 -15.63 2.54 -3.53
C PHE A 47 -15.95 1.05 -3.50
N ASP A 48 -14.96 0.19 -3.32
CA ASP A 48 -15.14 -1.26 -3.26
C ASP A 48 -15.68 -1.71 -1.90
N VAL A 49 -15.42 -0.95 -0.83
CA VAL A 49 -15.99 -1.20 0.51
C VAL A 49 -17.51 -1.12 0.48
N GLY A 50 -18.07 -0.14 -0.23
CA GLY A 50 -19.50 -0.03 -0.51
C GLY A 50 -20.38 -0.10 0.74
N LYS A 51 -21.35 -1.04 0.74
CA LYS A 51 -22.25 -1.32 1.86
C LYS A 51 -21.72 -2.37 2.83
N ASN A 52 -20.56 -2.97 2.53
CA ASN A 52 -19.97 -3.99 3.38
C ASN A 52 -19.35 -3.31 4.60
N ASN A 53 -19.60 -3.87 5.78
CA ASN A 53 -18.92 -3.43 6.99
C ASN A 53 -17.51 -4.03 7.01
N LEU A 54 -16.51 -3.25 6.66
CA LEU A 54 -15.11 -3.68 6.61
C LEU A 54 -14.65 -4.34 7.93
N PRO A 55 -14.94 -3.78 9.12
CA PRO A 55 -14.62 -4.43 10.39
C PRO A 55 -15.22 -5.83 10.53
N ASP A 56 -16.47 -6.04 10.18
CA ASP A 56 -17.13 -7.35 10.30
C ASP A 56 -16.49 -8.39 9.37
N VAL A 57 -16.20 -8.01 8.13
CA VAL A 57 -15.53 -8.89 7.16
C VAL A 57 -14.13 -9.27 7.66
N LEU A 58 -13.39 -8.33 8.25
CA LEU A 58 -12.08 -8.60 8.83
C LEU A 58 -12.15 -9.54 10.04
N ILE A 59 -13.12 -9.31 10.93
CA ILE A 59 -13.35 -10.18 12.10
C ILE A 59 -13.69 -11.60 11.65
N ASP A 60 -14.59 -11.75 10.67
CA ASP A 60 -14.93 -13.07 10.13
C ASP A 60 -13.73 -13.78 9.52
N LEU A 61 -12.91 -13.06 8.75
CA LEU A 61 -11.68 -13.61 8.19
C LEU A 61 -10.70 -14.04 9.27
N GLN A 62 -10.46 -13.22 10.29
CA GLN A 62 -9.57 -13.52 11.41
C GLN A 62 -10.06 -14.73 12.21
N LYS A 63 -11.37 -14.83 12.44
CA LYS A 63 -12.00 -15.96 13.12
C LYS A 63 -11.83 -17.27 12.34
N GLU A 64 -12.04 -17.27 11.03
CA GLU A 64 -11.84 -18.45 10.20
C GLU A 64 -10.33 -18.82 10.09
N ALA A 65 -9.48 -17.81 10.01
CA ALA A 65 -8.03 -18.00 10.00
C ALA A 65 -7.51 -18.63 11.29
N SER A 66 -8.06 -18.27 12.46
CA SER A 66 -7.66 -18.83 13.76
C SER A 66 -8.02 -20.32 13.94
N LYS A 67 -8.93 -20.86 13.11
CA LYS A 67 -9.27 -22.30 13.10
C LYS A 67 -8.24 -23.17 12.38
N LEU A 68 -7.27 -22.56 11.73
CA LEU A 68 -6.21 -23.27 11.03
C LEU A 68 -5.14 -23.75 12.02
N GLU A 69 -5.41 -24.83 12.75
CA GLU A 69 -4.64 -25.34 13.91
C GLU A 69 -3.13 -25.58 13.68
N ASN A 70 -2.66 -25.61 12.44
CA ASN A 70 -1.25 -25.89 12.12
C ASN A 70 -0.67 -24.87 11.12
N PHE A 71 -1.34 -23.76 10.88
CA PHE A 71 -0.88 -22.75 9.95
C PHE A 71 -0.57 -21.45 10.68
N ASP A 72 0.70 -21.12 10.69
CA ASP A 72 1.14 -19.77 10.98
C ASP A 72 0.73 -18.86 9.82
N ILE A 73 -0.12 -17.87 10.07
CA ILE A 73 -0.60 -16.89 9.09
C ILE A 73 0.00 -15.52 9.40
N PRO A 74 0.09 -14.61 8.39
CA PRO A 74 0.48 -13.23 8.65
C PRO A 74 -0.46 -12.54 9.64
N GLU A 75 0.07 -11.60 10.42
CA GLU A 75 -0.74 -10.66 11.18
C GLU A 75 -1.53 -9.76 10.21
N ILE A 76 -2.85 -9.62 10.42
CA ILE A 76 -3.75 -8.95 9.48
C ILE A 76 -4.21 -7.62 10.04
N PHE A 77 -3.88 -6.54 9.35
CA PHE A 77 -4.38 -5.18 9.56
C PHE A 77 -5.35 -4.79 8.46
N SER A 78 -6.04 -3.67 8.65
CA SER A 78 -6.92 -3.09 7.64
C SER A 78 -6.68 -1.60 7.46
N SER A 79 -6.99 -1.11 6.28
CA SER A 79 -7.14 0.30 5.95
C SER A 79 -8.08 0.46 4.76
N VAL A 80 -8.20 1.69 4.25
CA VAL A 80 -8.93 2.00 3.02
C VAL A 80 -8.10 2.95 2.18
N ILE A 81 -8.07 2.72 0.87
CA ILE A 81 -7.42 3.62 -0.09
C ILE A 81 -8.43 4.64 -0.59
N TYR A 82 -8.21 5.91 -0.27
CA TYR A 82 -9.08 7.02 -0.64
C TYR A 82 -8.61 7.67 -1.95
N PRO A 83 -9.47 7.71 -2.99
CA PRO A 83 -9.12 8.38 -4.23
C PRO A 83 -9.11 9.90 -4.06
N LEU A 84 -8.05 10.58 -4.48
CA LEU A 84 -7.92 12.04 -4.37
C LEU A 84 -8.84 12.84 -5.30
N ASN A 85 -9.56 12.18 -6.21
CA ASN A 85 -10.63 12.78 -7.00
C ASN A 85 -11.97 12.87 -6.26
N THR A 86 -12.10 12.26 -5.06
CA THR A 86 -13.27 12.41 -4.20
C THR A 86 -13.17 13.65 -3.32
N ASN A 87 -14.29 14.08 -2.75
CA ASN A 87 -14.30 15.19 -1.81
C ASN A 87 -13.97 14.71 -0.39
N LEU A 88 -12.70 14.56 -0.08
CA LEU A 88 -12.23 14.06 1.22
C LEU A 88 -12.66 14.95 2.40
N VAL A 89 -12.94 16.22 2.17
CA VAL A 89 -13.36 17.16 3.23
C VAL A 89 -14.74 16.82 3.81
N GLU A 90 -15.55 16.09 3.06
CA GLU A 90 -16.87 15.63 3.52
C GLU A 90 -16.84 14.40 4.41
N PHE A 91 -15.67 13.74 4.55
CA PHE A 91 -15.54 12.58 5.41
C PHE A 91 -15.28 13.00 6.87
N ASN A 92 -16.14 12.57 7.76
CA ASN A 92 -15.99 12.83 9.19
C ASN A 92 -14.98 11.88 9.87
N ASN A 93 -14.89 10.65 9.36
CA ASN A 93 -13.99 9.63 9.88
C ASN A 93 -13.31 8.88 8.74
N PHE A 94 -12.00 8.71 8.84
CA PHE A 94 -11.23 7.89 7.92
C PHE A 94 -10.86 6.55 8.57
N ILE A 95 -10.89 5.49 7.77
CA ILE A 95 -10.31 4.20 8.14
C ILE A 95 -8.83 4.26 7.77
N THR A 96 -7.99 4.35 8.76
CA THR A 96 -6.54 4.51 8.64
C THR A 96 -5.84 3.15 8.77
N ILE A 97 -4.55 3.09 8.50
CA ILE A 97 -3.79 1.86 8.66
C ILE A 97 -3.72 1.50 10.16
N ASN A 98 -4.34 0.40 10.55
CA ASN A 98 -4.35 -0.10 11.93
C ASN A 98 -4.74 0.97 12.98
N ASN A 99 -5.71 1.81 12.69
CA ASN A 99 -6.12 2.93 13.55
C ASN A 99 -5.00 3.93 13.90
N SER A 100 -3.89 3.92 13.16
CA SER A 100 -2.84 4.92 13.25
C SER A 100 -3.29 6.26 12.63
N ASN A 101 -2.41 7.23 12.54
CA ASN A 101 -2.69 8.48 11.83
C ASN A 101 -2.37 8.40 10.31
N PHE A 102 -1.92 7.27 9.79
CA PHE A 102 -1.58 7.12 8.39
C PHE A 102 -2.78 6.74 7.53
N ILE A 103 -2.99 7.49 6.45
CA ILE A 103 -4.10 7.31 5.50
C ILE A 103 -3.58 7.07 4.09
N MET A 104 -4.08 6.04 3.44
CA MET A 104 -3.70 5.75 2.06
C MET A 104 -4.51 6.59 1.09
N CYS A 105 -3.83 7.34 0.22
CA CYS A 105 -4.42 8.20 -0.79
C CYS A 105 -3.93 7.79 -2.18
N LYS A 106 -4.87 7.64 -3.13
CA LYS A 106 -4.57 7.22 -4.49
C LYS A 106 -4.72 8.37 -5.47
N PHE A 107 -3.66 8.65 -6.23
CA PHE A 107 -3.78 9.50 -7.41
C PHE A 107 -4.48 8.75 -8.56
N PRO A 108 -5.33 9.44 -9.34
CA PRO A 108 -5.92 8.84 -10.52
C PRO A 108 -4.86 8.56 -11.58
N THR A 109 -5.08 7.52 -12.37
CA THR A 109 -4.23 7.18 -13.51
C THR A 109 -4.34 8.24 -14.63
N PHE A 110 -5.49 8.88 -14.73
CA PHE A 110 -5.78 9.91 -15.72
C PHE A 110 -6.23 11.21 -15.06
N GLY A 111 -5.80 12.33 -15.65
CA GLY A 111 -6.16 13.66 -15.17
C GLY A 111 -5.41 14.07 -13.90
N VAL A 112 -5.70 15.30 -13.47
CA VAL A 112 -5.19 15.88 -12.22
C VAL A 112 -6.39 16.18 -11.34
N PRO A 113 -6.44 15.66 -10.11
CA PRO A 113 -7.55 15.93 -9.20
C PRO A 113 -7.65 17.42 -8.90
N VAL A 114 -8.87 17.95 -8.94
CA VAL A 114 -9.10 19.35 -8.57
C VAL A 114 -8.80 19.52 -7.09
N ASN A 115 -8.08 20.58 -6.75
CA ASN A 115 -7.76 20.97 -5.37
C ASN A 115 -7.06 19.88 -4.54
N PHE A 116 -6.25 19.00 -5.18
CA PHE A 116 -5.62 17.89 -4.46
C PHE A 116 -4.64 18.36 -3.36
N TYR A 117 -3.96 19.50 -3.54
CA TYR A 117 -3.12 20.07 -2.50
C TYR A 117 -3.93 20.50 -1.27
N GLU A 118 -5.10 21.10 -1.48
CA GLU A 118 -5.99 21.52 -0.40
C GLU A 118 -6.51 20.31 0.38
N LYS A 119 -6.87 19.24 -0.32
CA LYS A 119 -7.30 17.98 0.28
C LYS A 119 -6.18 17.36 1.14
N LEU A 120 -4.96 17.31 0.64
CA LEU A 120 -3.81 16.78 1.39
C LEU A 120 -3.50 17.65 2.61
N ARG A 121 -3.52 18.98 2.47
CA ARG A 121 -3.35 19.88 3.61
C ARG A 121 -4.48 19.74 4.63
N TYR A 122 -5.71 19.53 4.18
CA TYR A 122 -6.83 19.25 5.08
C TYR A 122 -6.56 17.99 5.92
N LEU A 123 -6.10 16.90 5.31
CA LEU A 123 -5.74 15.69 6.04
C LEU A 123 -4.64 15.96 7.09
N ILE A 124 -3.56 16.62 6.69
CA ILE A 124 -2.43 16.92 7.58
C ILE A 124 -2.85 17.84 8.73
N ASN A 125 -3.66 18.86 8.47
CA ASN A 125 -4.17 19.75 9.50
C ASN A 125 -5.11 19.05 10.50
N ASN A 126 -5.67 17.90 10.11
CA ASN A 126 -6.47 17.02 10.98
C ASN A 126 -5.65 15.84 11.54
N ASN A 127 -4.33 15.95 11.56
CA ASN A 127 -3.39 14.96 12.09
C ASN A 127 -3.34 13.62 11.31
N TYR A 128 -3.78 13.59 10.05
CA TYR A 128 -3.58 12.45 9.18
C TYR A 128 -2.32 12.62 8.34
N LEU A 129 -1.54 11.55 8.20
CA LEU A 129 -0.34 11.51 7.37
C LEU A 129 -0.62 10.76 6.06
N PRO A 130 -0.74 11.46 4.92
CA PRO A 130 -1.06 10.80 3.65
C PRO A 130 0.09 9.94 3.14
N ILE A 131 -0.22 8.69 2.78
CA ILE A 131 0.64 7.81 2.01
C ILE A 131 0.11 7.79 0.58
N ILE A 132 0.86 8.36 -0.35
CA ILE A 132 0.46 8.47 -1.76
C ILE A 132 0.78 7.18 -2.49
N THR A 133 -0.25 6.51 -2.99
CA THR A 133 -0.10 5.33 -3.84
C THR A 133 -0.38 5.65 -5.31
N ASN A 134 0.02 4.75 -6.21
CA ASN A 134 -0.20 4.88 -7.67
C ASN A 134 0.48 6.10 -8.32
N ILE A 135 1.49 6.68 -7.65
CA ILE A 135 2.19 7.88 -8.15
C ILE A 135 2.92 7.63 -9.47
N VAL A 136 3.37 6.40 -9.70
CA VAL A 136 4.09 6.00 -10.90
C VAL A 136 3.23 6.08 -12.16
N TYR A 137 1.96 5.73 -12.05
CA TYR A 137 1.00 5.75 -13.16
C TYR A 137 0.32 7.11 -13.34
N SER A 138 0.37 7.95 -12.32
CA SER A 138 -0.21 9.28 -12.40
C SER A 138 0.63 10.21 -13.26
N PRO A 139 0.01 11.10 -14.08
CA PRO A 139 0.72 12.19 -14.75
C PRO A 139 1.54 13.06 -13.79
N LEU A 140 1.09 13.16 -12.53
CA LEU A 140 1.73 13.96 -11.49
C LEU A 140 3.09 13.43 -11.08
N GLY A 141 3.29 12.11 -11.06
CA GLY A 141 4.56 11.48 -10.71
C GLY A 141 5.70 11.80 -11.67
N LYS A 142 5.40 12.26 -12.89
CA LYS A 142 6.40 12.69 -13.87
C LYS A 142 6.89 14.13 -13.62
N ASN A 143 6.20 14.90 -12.80
CA ASN A 143 6.51 16.30 -12.52
C ASN A 143 7.29 16.42 -11.21
N LYS A 144 8.59 16.71 -11.30
CA LYS A 144 9.47 16.86 -10.15
C LYS A 144 9.02 17.94 -9.17
N LYS A 145 8.43 19.04 -9.66
CA LYS A 145 7.93 20.12 -8.79
C LYS A 145 6.80 19.57 -7.92
N ILE A 146 5.85 18.85 -8.50
CA ILE A 146 4.75 18.24 -7.75
C ILE A 146 5.27 17.24 -6.72
N LEU A 147 6.24 16.41 -7.09
CA LEU A 147 6.86 15.47 -6.14
C LEU A 147 7.53 16.20 -4.97
N ASN A 148 8.24 17.31 -5.22
CA ASN A 148 8.79 18.15 -4.17
C ASN A 148 7.71 18.74 -3.28
N ASP A 149 6.68 19.33 -3.89
CA ASP A 149 5.59 19.95 -3.14
C ASP A 149 4.89 18.92 -2.24
N LEU A 150 4.66 17.69 -2.74
CA LEU A 150 4.08 16.59 -1.95
C LEU A 150 4.98 16.20 -0.77
N PHE A 151 6.28 16.12 -1.00
CA PHE A 151 7.25 15.85 0.04
C PHE A 151 7.29 16.96 1.11
N GLU A 152 7.33 18.22 0.69
CA GLU A 152 7.38 19.39 1.59
C GLU A 152 6.12 19.51 2.46
N ILE A 153 4.95 19.13 1.97
CA ILE A 153 3.73 19.10 2.77
C ILE A 153 3.62 17.87 3.68
N GLY A 154 4.59 16.96 3.66
CA GLY A 154 4.68 15.83 4.59
C GLY A 154 4.04 14.53 4.08
N CYS A 155 3.77 14.40 2.78
CA CYS A 155 3.30 13.13 2.21
C CYS A 155 4.39 12.07 2.21
N LEU A 156 3.98 10.83 2.49
CA LEU A 156 4.77 9.62 2.30
C LEU A 156 4.39 8.95 0.97
N PHE A 157 5.15 7.96 0.56
CA PHE A 157 4.95 7.33 -0.74
C PHE A 157 4.95 5.81 -0.64
N ASP A 158 4.01 5.19 -1.35
CA ASP A 158 3.96 3.75 -1.56
C ASP A 158 4.14 3.42 -3.04
N ILE A 159 5.05 2.49 -3.31
CA ILE A 159 5.38 2.02 -4.66
C ILE A 159 4.90 0.58 -4.80
N ASP A 160 4.09 0.32 -5.80
CA ASP A 160 3.65 -1.03 -6.13
C ASP A 160 4.79 -1.80 -6.80
N ILE A 161 5.14 -2.97 -6.25
CA ILE A 161 6.20 -3.80 -6.83
C ILE A 161 5.85 -4.27 -8.25
N ASN A 162 4.55 -4.39 -8.56
CA ASN A 162 4.08 -4.77 -9.89
C ASN A 162 4.37 -3.70 -10.95
N ASP A 163 4.69 -2.46 -10.56
CA ASP A 163 5.13 -1.41 -11.49
C ASP A 163 6.40 -1.79 -12.26
N PHE A 164 7.12 -2.81 -11.78
CA PHE A 164 8.38 -3.29 -12.34
C PHE A 164 8.26 -4.66 -13.03
N PHE A 165 7.05 -5.23 -13.05
CA PHE A 165 6.84 -6.62 -13.46
C PHE A 165 7.06 -6.86 -14.96
N GLU A 166 6.41 -6.10 -15.82
CA GLU A 166 6.39 -6.39 -17.27
C GLU A 166 7.40 -5.60 -18.09
N PHE A 167 7.71 -4.37 -17.72
CA PHE A 167 8.54 -3.48 -18.54
C PHE A 167 9.48 -2.63 -17.69
N LYS A 168 10.59 -2.20 -18.31
CA LYS A 168 11.49 -1.20 -17.72
C LYS A 168 10.75 0.14 -17.56
N ASN A 169 10.18 0.34 -16.40
CA ASN A 169 9.46 1.58 -16.08
C ASN A 169 10.43 2.70 -15.70
N LYS A 170 10.95 3.41 -16.71
CA LYS A 170 11.90 4.51 -16.51
C LYS A 170 11.33 5.62 -15.60
N SER A 171 10.02 5.83 -15.61
CA SER A 171 9.39 6.83 -14.75
C SER A 171 9.43 6.39 -13.29
N ALA A 172 9.06 5.14 -13.00
CA ALA A 172 9.15 4.57 -11.66
C ALA A 172 10.56 4.66 -11.09
N VAL A 173 11.57 4.27 -11.87
CA VAL A 173 12.98 4.36 -11.47
C VAL A 173 13.38 5.80 -11.12
N LYS A 174 12.94 6.79 -11.92
CA LYS A 174 13.24 8.20 -11.65
C LYS A 174 12.57 8.71 -10.38
N ILE A 175 11.31 8.32 -10.15
CA ILE A 175 10.55 8.68 -8.95
C ILE A 175 11.24 8.11 -7.72
N ILE A 176 11.58 6.82 -7.72
CA ILE A 176 12.24 6.17 -6.58
C ILE A 176 13.58 6.84 -6.27
N LYS A 177 14.43 7.06 -7.27
CA LYS A 177 15.71 7.75 -7.06
C LYS A 177 15.53 9.16 -6.52
N PHE A 178 14.49 9.86 -6.97
CA PHE A 178 14.17 11.17 -6.46
C PHE A 178 13.77 11.10 -4.97
N LEU A 179 12.84 10.22 -4.60
CA LEU A 179 12.37 10.05 -3.24
C LEU A 179 13.46 9.55 -2.29
N GLU A 180 14.34 8.66 -2.75
CA GLU A 180 15.52 8.20 -2.02
C GLU A 180 16.47 9.35 -1.66
N ASN A 181 16.72 10.23 -2.63
CA ASN A 181 17.60 11.39 -2.41
C ASN A 181 17.01 12.40 -1.41
N GLN A 182 15.70 12.40 -1.25
CA GLN A 182 15.00 13.26 -0.26
C GLN A 182 14.89 12.59 1.12
N ASN A 183 15.42 11.37 1.31
CA ASN A 183 15.18 10.57 2.51
C ASN A 183 13.69 10.41 2.87
N SER A 184 12.82 10.45 1.86
CA SER A 184 11.39 10.23 2.05
C SER A 184 11.11 8.82 2.58
N ILE A 185 10.09 8.69 3.42
CA ILE A 185 9.62 7.36 3.80
C ILE A 185 8.90 6.78 2.60
N ILE A 186 9.44 5.67 2.10
CA ILE A 186 8.88 4.91 0.99
C ILE A 186 8.53 3.53 1.52
N THR A 187 7.35 3.05 1.16
CA THR A 187 7.00 1.62 1.29
C THR A 187 6.96 0.97 -0.08
N ILE A 188 7.17 -0.33 -0.12
CA ILE A 188 6.95 -1.14 -1.31
C ILE A 188 5.93 -2.19 -0.95
N SER A 189 4.88 -2.28 -1.74
CA SER A 189 3.69 -3.06 -1.48
C SER A 189 3.17 -3.78 -2.72
N GLY A 190 2.00 -4.40 -2.63
CA GLY A 190 1.31 -5.00 -3.76
C GLY A 190 1.80 -6.40 -4.08
N PHE A 191 2.16 -7.19 -3.07
CA PHE A 191 2.68 -8.56 -3.21
C PHE A 191 1.60 -9.58 -3.61
N ASN A 192 0.58 -9.16 -4.35
CA ASN A 192 -0.56 -10.01 -4.72
C ASN A 192 -0.18 -11.20 -5.62
N LYS A 193 0.91 -11.09 -6.38
CA LYS A 193 1.44 -12.16 -7.22
C LYS A 193 2.60 -12.86 -6.52
N ILE A 194 2.29 -13.62 -5.48
CA ILE A 194 3.27 -14.28 -4.61
C ILE A 194 4.26 -15.15 -5.38
N GLU A 195 3.78 -15.89 -6.37
CA GLU A 195 4.60 -16.80 -7.18
C GLU A 195 5.70 -16.07 -7.97
N GLU A 196 5.48 -14.80 -8.23
CA GLU A 196 6.37 -13.95 -9.02
C GLU A 196 7.16 -12.95 -8.17
N LEU A 197 6.95 -12.95 -6.84
CA LEU A 197 7.53 -11.97 -5.92
C LEU A 197 9.06 -11.90 -6.00
N GLU A 198 9.72 -13.05 -6.04
CA GLU A 198 11.17 -13.14 -6.19
C GLU A 198 11.66 -12.45 -7.47
N LYS A 199 11.00 -12.75 -8.59
CA LYS A 199 11.34 -12.12 -9.88
C LYS A 199 11.07 -10.62 -9.86
N SER A 200 10.04 -10.18 -9.16
CA SER A 200 9.70 -8.77 -9.01
C SER A 200 10.78 -8.02 -8.22
N PHE A 201 11.26 -8.60 -7.12
CA PHE A 201 12.38 -8.05 -6.35
C PHE A 201 13.68 -7.98 -7.16
N GLU A 202 14.02 -9.03 -7.88
CA GLU A 202 15.20 -9.03 -8.76
C GLU A 202 15.11 -7.94 -9.82
N ARG A 203 13.96 -7.81 -10.47
CA ARG A 203 13.73 -6.78 -11.51
C ARG A 203 13.77 -5.38 -10.93
N PHE A 204 13.13 -5.18 -9.78
CA PHE A 204 13.14 -3.91 -9.08
C PHE A 204 14.57 -3.50 -8.74
N SER A 205 15.34 -4.37 -8.08
CA SER A 205 16.74 -4.15 -7.73
C SER A 205 17.59 -3.82 -8.97
N LYS A 206 17.48 -4.62 -10.03
CA LYS A 206 18.20 -4.40 -11.29
C LYS A 206 17.84 -3.07 -11.96
N GLN A 207 16.58 -2.65 -11.93
CA GLN A 207 16.14 -1.43 -12.59
C GLN A 207 16.49 -0.17 -11.80
N THR A 208 16.40 -0.23 -10.49
CA THR A 208 16.64 0.93 -9.60
C THR A 208 18.11 1.06 -9.20
N GLY A 209 18.85 -0.05 -9.19
CA GLY A 209 20.21 -0.12 -8.65
C GLY A 209 20.24 -0.21 -7.12
N LEU A 210 19.09 -0.43 -6.46
CA LEU A 210 19.03 -0.65 -5.03
C LEU A 210 19.42 -2.09 -4.69
N GLU A 211 20.23 -2.25 -3.66
CA GLU A 211 20.55 -3.59 -3.14
C GLU A 211 19.29 -4.27 -2.61
N ARG A 212 19.15 -5.56 -2.89
CA ARG A 212 17.98 -6.34 -2.50
C ARG A 212 17.74 -6.32 -0.99
N ASP A 213 18.79 -6.51 -0.19
CA ASP A 213 18.71 -6.50 1.27
C ASP A 213 18.17 -5.17 1.80
N LYS A 214 18.63 -4.04 1.24
CA LYS A 214 18.11 -2.71 1.57
C LYS A 214 16.64 -2.58 1.19
N LEU A 215 16.26 -3.11 0.04
CA LEU A 215 14.90 -3.07 -0.46
C LEU A 215 13.96 -3.85 0.48
N GLU A 216 14.25 -5.11 0.75
CA GLU A 216 13.43 -5.97 1.62
C GLU A 216 13.41 -5.43 3.06
N HIS A 217 14.58 -5.10 3.63
CA HIS A 217 14.66 -4.66 5.02
C HIS A 217 14.06 -3.26 5.23
N LYS A 218 14.46 -2.26 4.43
CA LYS A 218 14.04 -0.88 4.65
C LYS A 218 12.61 -0.64 4.20
N TYR A 219 12.28 -1.00 2.94
CA TYR A 219 11.02 -0.59 2.31
C TYR A 219 9.88 -1.58 2.47
N CYS A 220 10.20 -2.86 2.69
CA CYS A 220 9.18 -3.89 2.85
C CYS A 220 9.06 -4.40 4.30
N TRP A 221 9.88 -3.91 5.23
CA TRP A 221 9.78 -4.27 6.65
C TRP A 221 9.85 -3.07 7.58
N SER A 222 10.99 -2.37 7.64
CA SER A 222 11.19 -1.31 8.64
C SER A 222 10.24 -0.13 8.45
N ASN A 223 10.12 0.40 7.24
CA ASN A 223 9.23 1.54 6.98
C ASN A 223 7.74 1.18 7.19
N PRO A 224 7.21 0.05 6.68
CA PRO A 224 5.85 -0.37 7.01
C PRO A 224 5.59 -0.54 8.52
N ASN A 225 6.55 -1.07 9.29
CA ASN A 225 6.40 -1.21 10.73
C ASN A 225 6.34 0.14 11.45
N LEU A 226 7.07 1.16 11.00
CA LEU A 226 6.96 2.51 11.56
C LEU A 226 5.55 3.08 11.41
N ILE A 227 4.83 2.71 10.34
CA ILE A 227 3.46 3.17 10.07
C ILE A 227 2.47 2.62 11.09
N ILE A 228 2.63 1.37 11.55
CA ILE A 228 1.69 0.75 12.51
C ILE A 228 2.10 0.94 13.97
N SER A 229 3.31 1.44 14.23
CA SER A 229 3.84 1.63 15.59
C SER A 229 3.57 3.04 16.15
N ASN A 230 3.06 3.93 15.34
CA ASN A 230 2.63 5.28 15.68
C ASN A 230 1.10 5.35 15.68
#